data_e7abed1829ca58f956a50de6293fc026
#
_entry.id   e7abed1829ca58f956a50de6293fc026
#
_cell.length_a   1.000
_cell.length_b   1.000
_cell.length_c   1.000
_cell.angle_alpha   90.00
_cell.angle_beta   90.00
_cell.angle_gamma   90.00
#
_symmetry.space_group_name_H-M   'P 1'
#
loop_
_entity.id
_entity.type
_entity.pdbx_description
1 polymer ?
#
loop_
_entity_poly.entity_id
_entity_poly.type
_entity_poly.pdbx_seq_one_letter_code
_entity_poly.pdbx_strand_id
1 'polypeptide(L)'
;MEYKISLIPGDGIGPEIVGEAKKILDKVCEKYGHKFNYEEVLLGGASIDACGVPLTQEAIDTAKSSDAVLMGSIGGDAKTSPWYKLEPSKRPEAGLLAIRKALNLP
;
A
#
# COMPACT_ATOMS: atom_id res chain seq x y z
N MET A 1 8.79 -14.22 -17.51
CA MET A 1 8.08 -14.62 -16.29
C MET A 1 7.02 -13.60 -15.93
N GLU A 2 5.95 -14.06 -15.33
CA GLU A 2 4.82 -13.22 -14.98
C GLU A 2 4.66 -13.20 -13.46
N TYR A 3 4.49 -12.01 -12.88
CA TYR A 3 4.37 -11.82 -11.43
C TYR A 3 3.17 -10.95 -11.10
N LYS A 4 2.57 -11.18 -9.94
CA LYS A 4 1.52 -10.35 -9.39
C LYS A 4 2.11 -9.43 -8.32
N ILE A 5 1.92 -8.11 -8.49
CA ILE A 5 2.43 -7.10 -7.57
C ILE A 5 1.25 -6.33 -6.99
N SER A 6 1.13 -6.32 -5.67
CA SER A 6 0.17 -5.43 -5.01
C SER A 6 0.79 -4.05 -4.88
N LEU A 7 0.04 -3.01 -5.33
CA LEU A 7 0.45 -1.62 -5.20
C LEU A 7 -0.32 -0.98 -4.05
N ILE A 8 0.42 -0.41 -3.12
CA ILE A 8 -0.16 0.36 -2.02
C ILE A 8 0.34 1.79 -2.15
N PRO A 9 -0.38 2.66 -2.90
CA PRO A 9 0.04 4.06 -3.05
C PRO A 9 0.12 4.79 -1.72
N GLY A 10 -0.81 4.48 -0.82
CA GLY A 10 -0.81 5.08 0.50
C GLY A 10 -1.34 6.50 0.52
N ASP A 11 -0.71 7.35 1.30
CA ASP A 11 -1.20 8.68 1.62
C ASP A 11 -0.24 9.78 1.20
N GLY A 12 -0.72 11.02 1.14
CA GLY A 12 0.11 12.17 0.84
C GLY A 12 0.80 12.06 -0.51
N ILE A 13 2.13 12.03 -0.52
CA ILE A 13 2.93 11.90 -1.76
C ILE A 13 3.09 10.46 -2.22
N GLY A 14 2.55 9.50 -1.48
CA GLY A 14 2.65 8.07 -1.80
C GLY A 14 2.25 7.72 -3.22
N PRO A 15 1.08 8.17 -3.71
CA PRO A 15 0.66 7.89 -5.09
C PRO A 15 1.65 8.37 -6.15
N GLU A 16 2.27 9.54 -5.97
CA GLU A 16 3.31 10.05 -6.88
C GLU A 16 4.55 9.16 -6.87
N ILE A 17 5.01 8.81 -5.66
CA ILE A 17 6.20 7.98 -5.48
C ILE A 17 6.00 6.61 -6.13
N VAL A 18 4.88 5.98 -5.86
CA VAL A 18 4.55 4.65 -6.41
C VAL A 18 4.38 4.72 -7.93
N GLY A 19 3.77 5.79 -8.45
CA GLY A 19 3.63 6.01 -9.88
C GLY A 19 4.97 6.07 -10.59
N GLU A 20 5.95 6.79 -10.03
CA GLU A 20 7.30 6.86 -10.59
C GLU A 20 8.04 5.54 -10.49
N ALA A 21 7.93 4.83 -9.37
CA ALA A 21 8.53 3.52 -9.19
C ALA A 21 7.96 2.50 -10.20
N LYS A 22 6.66 2.55 -10.44
CA LYS A 22 5.99 1.69 -11.41
C LYS A 22 6.54 1.89 -12.82
N LYS A 23 6.80 3.15 -13.22
CA LYS A 23 7.39 3.46 -14.52
C LYS A 23 8.75 2.77 -14.70
N ILE A 24 9.56 2.77 -13.66
CA ILE A 24 10.88 2.11 -13.67
C ILE A 24 10.70 0.60 -13.79
N LEU A 25 9.78 0.01 -13.03
CA LEU A 25 9.49 -1.43 -13.09
C LEU A 25 8.99 -1.85 -14.48
N ASP A 26 8.14 -1.04 -15.10
CA ASP A 26 7.64 -1.31 -16.45
C ASP A 26 8.77 -1.33 -17.47
N LYS A 27 9.75 -0.43 -17.33
CA LYS A 27 10.95 -0.40 -18.20
C LYS A 27 11.82 -1.64 -17.99
N VAL A 28 11.98 -2.08 -16.74
CA VAL A 28 12.73 -3.31 -16.42
C VAL A 28 12.04 -4.52 -17.06
N CYS A 29 10.72 -4.61 -16.96
CA CYS A 29 9.95 -5.70 -17.57
C CYS A 29 10.10 -5.72 -19.08
N GLU A 30 10.04 -4.56 -19.73
CA GLU A 30 10.22 -4.43 -21.16
C GLU A 30 11.60 -4.92 -21.60
N LYS A 31 12.64 -4.53 -20.86
CA LYS A 31 14.03 -4.87 -21.17
C LYS A 31 14.33 -6.35 -20.99
N TYR A 32 13.79 -6.98 -19.96
CA TYR A 32 14.15 -8.36 -19.59
C TYR A 32 13.05 -9.39 -19.89
N GLY A 33 11.97 -8.98 -20.54
CA GLY A 33 10.91 -9.90 -20.96
C GLY A 33 10.02 -10.41 -19.83
N HIS A 34 9.90 -9.66 -18.74
CA HIS A 34 8.99 -9.99 -17.64
C HIS A 34 7.67 -9.26 -17.80
N LYS A 35 6.64 -9.74 -17.09
CA LYS A 35 5.35 -9.08 -17.03
C LYS A 35 4.91 -8.97 -15.56
N PHE A 36 4.63 -7.75 -15.11
CA PHE A 36 4.07 -7.50 -13.79
C PHE A 36 2.58 -7.15 -13.92
N ASN A 37 1.75 -7.88 -13.21
CA ASN A 37 0.33 -7.59 -13.12
C ASN A 37 0.11 -6.86 -11.78
N TYR A 38 -0.37 -5.63 -11.85
CA TYR A 38 -0.54 -4.79 -10.68
C TYR A 38 -1.96 -4.81 -10.18
N GLU A 39 -2.12 -4.89 -8.86
CA GLU A 39 -3.42 -4.73 -8.22
C GLU A 39 -3.27 -3.70 -7.11
N GLU A 40 -4.10 -2.66 -7.15
CA GLU A 40 -4.05 -1.57 -6.19
C GLU A 40 -4.78 -1.96 -4.91
N VAL A 41 -4.15 -1.70 -3.77
CA VAL A 41 -4.67 -2.04 -2.44
C VAL A 41 -4.71 -0.79 -1.59
N LEU A 42 -5.81 -0.57 -0.89
CA LEU A 42 -5.95 0.56 0.03
C LEU A 42 -5.34 0.24 1.39
N LEU A 43 -4.57 1.19 1.93
CA LEU A 43 -3.96 1.09 3.23
C LEU A 43 -3.78 2.50 3.81
N GLY A 44 -3.88 2.61 5.13
CA GLY A 44 -3.69 3.88 5.82
C GLY A 44 -4.85 4.83 5.66
N GLY A 45 -4.58 6.12 5.49
CA GLY A 45 -5.60 7.15 5.35
C GLY A 45 -6.54 6.94 4.17
N ALA A 46 -6.01 6.45 3.04
CA ALA A 46 -6.83 6.14 1.88
C ALA A 46 -7.87 5.05 2.20
N SER A 47 -7.49 4.04 2.98
CA SER A 47 -8.41 3.00 3.43
C SER A 47 -9.42 3.53 4.44
N ILE A 48 -8.99 4.39 5.35
CA ILE A 48 -9.89 5.04 6.33
C ILE A 48 -10.97 5.83 5.61
N ASP A 49 -10.60 6.62 4.62
CA ASP A 49 -11.54 7.46 3.85
C ASP A 49 -12.55 6.61 3.07
N ALA A 50 -12.12 5.48 2.52
CA ALA A 50 -12.98 4.62 1.71
C ALA A 50 -13.77 3.60 2.52
N CYS A 51 -13.16 3.03 3.58
CA CYS A 51 -13.69 1.87 4.30
C CYS A 51 -13.89 2.08 5.80
N GLY A 52 -13.42 3.21 6.34
CA GLY A 52 -13.53 3.52 7.77
C GLY A 52 -12.47 2.88 8.66
N VAL A 53 -11.60 2.06 8.12
CA VAL A 53 -10.51 1.40 8.86
C VAL A 53 -9.22 1.46 8.07
N PRO A 54 -8.05 1.49 8.76
CA PRO A 54 -6.76 1.63 8.07
C PRO A 54 -6.33 0.41 7.26
N LEU A 55 -6.91 -0.75 7.51
CA LEU A 55 -6.61 -1.98 6.78
C LEU A 55 -7.81 -2.91 6.83
N THR A 56 -8.20 -3.46 5.68
CA THR A 56 -9.29 -4.44 5.58
C THR A 56 -8.73 -5.85 5.40
N GLN A 57 -9.55 -6.85 5.72
CA GLN A 57 -9.16 -8.25 5.48
C GLN A 57 -8.97 -8.53 4.00
N GLU A 58 -9.78 -7.91 3.15
CA GLU A 58 -9.64 -8.01 1.69
C GLU A 58 -8.26 -7.55 1.22
N ALA A 59 -7.79 -6.41 1.75
CA ALA A 59 -6.45 -5.89 1.44
C ALA A 59 -5.36 -6.88 1.85
N ILE A 60 -5.48 -7.47 3.03
CA ILE A 60 -4.54 -8.48 3.53
C ILE A 60 -4.51 -9.69 2.59
N ASP A 61 -5.68 -10.18 2.20
CA ASP A 61 -5.79 -11.36 1.35
C ASP A 61 -5.18 -11.11 -0.03
N THR A 62 -5.41 -9.93 -0.61
CA THR A 62 -4.84 -9.53 -1.89
C THR A 62 -3.31 -9.47 -1.79
N ALA A 63 -2.78 -8.83 -0.74
CA ALA A 63 -1.34 -8.73 -0.53
C ALA A 63 -0.68 -10.10 -0.36
N LYS A 64 -1.32 -11.00 0.40
CA LYS A 64 -0.79 -12.36 0.61
C LYS A 64 -0.76 -13.18 -0.68
N SER A 65 -1.69 -12.93 -1.60
CA SER A 65 -1.76 -13.64 -2.88
C SER A 65 -0.77 -13.12 -3.91
N SER A 66 -0.07 -12.02 -3.61
CA SER A 66 0.89 -11.39 -4.52
C SER A 66 2.29 -11.96 -4.35
N ASP A 67 3.12 -11.84 -5.39
CA ASP A 67 4.54 -12.21 -5.32
C ASP A 67 5.34 -11.16 -4.56
N ALA A 68 4.93 -9.90 -4.64
CA ALA A 68 5.56 -8.80 -3.91
C ALA A 68 4.56 -7.67 -3.68
N VAL A 69 4.91 -6.80 -2.74
CA VAL A 69 4.11 -5.60 -2.42
C VAL A 69 5.01 -4.38 -2.57
N LEU A 70 4.56 -3.43 -3.39
CA LEU A 70 5.23 -2.13 -3.54
C LEU A 70 4.39 -1.09 -2.82
N MET A 71 4.96 -0.49 -1.78
CA MET A 71 4.26 0.45 -0.93
C MET A 71 4.88 1.83 -0.97
N GLY A 72 4.03 2.85 -1.06
CA GLY A 72 4.43 4.25 -0.91
C GLY A 72 4.41 4.67 0.56
N SER A 73 4.14 5.95 0.82
CA SER A 73 4.12 6.48 2.19
C SER A 73 2.75 6.34 2.83
N ILE A 74 2.74 6.11 4.14
CA ILE A 74 1.53 5.95 4.94
C ILE A 74 1.49 7.07 5.98
N GLY A 75 0.31 7.69 6.12
CA GLY A 75 0.10 8.74 7.10
C GLY A 75 0.13 10.13 6.49
N GLY A 76 -0.14 11.12 7.32
CA GLY A 76 -0.17 12.52 6.93
C GLY A 76 0.38 13.41 8.03
N ASP A 77 0.11 14.70 7.96
CA ASP A 77 0.51 15.67 8.98
C ASP A 77 -0.26 15.40 10.27
N ALA A 78 0.47 15.12 11.36
CA ALA A 78 -0.12 14.81 12.64
C ALA A 78 -0.98 15.94 13.23
N LYS A 79 -0.73 17.20 12.82
CA LYS A 79 -1.46 18.36 13.29
C LYS A 79 -2.72 18.67 12.49
N THR A 80 -2.70 18.40 11.18
CA THR A 80 -3.76 18.82 10.27
C THR A 80 -4.62 17.69 9.73
N SER A 81 -4.11 16.46 9.67
CA SER A 81 -4.86 15.32 9.15
C SER A 81 -5.95 14.87 10.11
N PRO A 82 -7.18 14.66 9.62
CA PRO A 82 -8.29 14.24 10.48
C PRO A 82 -8.10 12.84 11.08
N TRP A 83 -7.25 12.01 10.47
CA TRP A 83 -6.99 10.64 10.94
C TRP A 83 -6.41 10.58 12.35
N TYR A 84 -5.67 11.62 12.76
CA TYR A 84 -5.00 11.64 14.07
C TYR A 84 -5.92 12.05 15.23
N LYS A 85 -7.19 12.33 14.92
CA LYS A 85 -8.25 12.46 15.93
C LYS A 85 -8.82 11.11 16.33
N LEU A 86 -8.50 10.06 15.58
CA LEU A 86 -8.94 8.70 15.86
C LEU A 86 -8.08 8.06 16.94
N GLU A 87 -8.59 6.97 17.51
CA GLU A 87 -7.80 6.14 18.42
C GLU A 87 -6.55 5.60 17.72
N PRO A 88 -5.43 5.37 18.45
CA PRO A 88 -4.19 4.87 17.84
C PRO A 88 -4.37 3.61 16.98
N SER A 89 -5.23 2.68 17.39
CA SER A 89 -5.50 1.46 16.63
C SER A 89 -6.24 1.69 15.31
N LYS A 90 -6.78 2.89 15.11
CA LYS A 90 -7.54 3.25 13.90
C LYS A 90 -6.83 4.26 13.02
N ARG A 91 -5.59 4.63 13.36
CA ARG A 91 -4.78 5.58 12.59
C ARG A 91 -4.09 4.88 11.41
N PRO A 92 -3.64 5.63 10.40
CA PRO A 92 -2.94 5.05 9.24
C PRO A 92 -1.78 4.13 9.61
N GLU A 93 -0.96 4.51 10.57
CA GLU A 93 0.21 3.74 11.00
C GLU A 93 -0.17 2.37 11.57
N ALA A 94 -1.35 2.24 12.18
CA ALA A 94 -1.85 0.95 12.66
C ALA A 94 -2.04 -0.03 11.49
N GLY A 95 -2.48 0.47 10.33
CA GLY A 95 -2.60 -0.33 9.12
C GLY A 95 -1.24 -0.82 8.63
N LEU A 96 -0.23 0.06 8.65
CA LEU A 96 1.13 -0.30 8.26
C LEU A 96 1.68 -1.42 9.13
N LEU A 97 1.56 -1.29 10.44
CA LEU A 97 2.03 -2.32 11.37
C LEU A 97 1.26 -3.62 11.22
N ALA A 98 -0.05 -3.53 11.02
CA ALA A 98 -0.92 -4.69 10.86
C ALA A 98 -0.59 -5.49 9.59
N ILE A 99 -0.35 -4.83 8.45
CA ILE A 99 -0.04 -5.54 7.21
C ILE A 99 1.34 -6.20 7.28
N ARG A 100 2.30 -5.55 7.91
CA ARG A 100 3.63 -6.15 8.12
C ARG A 100 3.52 -7.43 8.94
N LYS A 101 2.74 -7.41 10.00
CA LYS A 101 2.48 -8.58 10.83
C LYS A 101 1.75 -9.67 10.04
N ALA A 102 0.71 -9.31 9.30
CA ALA A 102 -0.09 -10.26 8.51
C ALA A 102 0.75 -10.96 7.42
N LEU A 103 1.72 -10.26 6.84
CA LEU A 103 2.64 -10.81 5.83
C LEU A 103 3.85 -11.50 6.46
N ASN A 104 3.92 -11.57 7.79
CA ASN A 104 5.03 -12.17 8.53
C ASN A 104 6.37 -11.48 8.23
N LEU A 105 6.36 -10.15 8.15
CA LEU A 105 7.54 -9.33 7.91
C LEU A 105 7.95 -8.60 9.19
N PRO A 106 9.26 -8.34 9.38
CA PRO A 106 9.74 -7.58 10.55
C PRO A 106 9.27 -6.13 10.55
#